data_a4fc045eab180a76caba5e3ae1f71fca
#
_entry.id   a4fc045eab180a76caba5e3ae1f71fca
#
_cell.length_a   1.000
_cell.length_b   1.000
_cell.length_c   1.000
_cell.angle_alpha   90.00
_cell.angle_beta   90.00
_cell.angle_gamma   90.00
#
_symmetry.space_group_name_H-M   'P 1'
#
loop_
_entity.id
_entity.type
_entity.pdbx_description
1 polymer ?
#
loop_
_entity_poly.entity_id
_entity_poly.type
_entity_poly.pdbx_seq_one_letter_code
_entity_poly.pdbx_strand_id
1 'polypeptide(L)'
;MLGKISVLLMGHEKSSYWYGSILSIEKAKELATLNTATTLQVAAGVLSGYLWILSHPSAGIIEAEDMDHEVALSYISQYLGELKGVYSDWNPTKNNPGTFSAIDSDSPWLFSNFVL
;
A
#
# COMPACT_ATOMS: atom_id res chain seq x y z
N MET A 1 -12.07 -4.18 -14.83
CA MET A 1 -11.31 -3.09 -14.15
C MET A 1 -10.69 -3.66 -12.88
N LEU A 2 -9.44 -3.30 -12.55
CA LEU A 2 -8.75 -3.76 -11.33
C LEU A 2 -8.62 -2.60 -10.35
N GLY A 3 -9.00 -2.81 -9.10
CA GLY A 3 -8.62 -1.97 -7.99
C GLY A 3 -7.23 -2.37 -7.51
N LYS A 4 -6.31 -1.40 -7.44
CA LYS A 4 -4.95 -1.60 -6.93
C LYS A 4 -4.69 -0.60 -5.82
N ILE A 5 -4.31 -1.10 -4.66
CA ILE A 5 -3.78 -0.29 -3.57
C ILE A 5 -2.38 -0.81 -3.30
N SER A 6 -1.39 0.04 -3.40
CA SER A 6 0.00 -0.35 -3.22
C SER A 6 0.80 0.68 -2.45
N VAL A 7 1.82 0.18 -1.75
CA VAL A 7 2.83 0.96 -1.05
C VAL A 7 4.16 0.75 -1.77
N LEU A 8 4.92 1.81 -1.92
CA LEU A 8 6.28 1.79 -2.45
C LEU A 8 7.26 2.04 -1.31
N LEU A 9 8.10 1.05 -1.03
CA LEU A 9 9.29 1.20 -0.20
C LEU A 9 10.48 1.48 -1.11
N MET A 10 11.23 2.52 -0.82
CA MET A 10 12.37 2.96 -1.64
C MET A 10 13.55 3.39 -0.78
N GLY A 11 14.74 3.46 -1.42
CA GLY A 11 15.95 3.90 -0.74
C GLY A 11 16.64 2.82 0.12
N HIS A 12 16.27 1.55 -0.02
CA HIS A 12 16.95 0.43 0.61
C HIS A 12 17.93 -0.26 -0.36
N GLU A 13 18.77 -1.15 0.12
CA GLU A 13 19.84 -1.82 -0.65
C GLU A 13 19.38 -2.52 -1.94
N LYS A 14 18.11 -2.93 -2.01
CA LYS A 14 17.49 -3.58 -3.17
C LYS A 14 16.71 -2.61 -4.07
N SER A 15 16.97 -1.30 -3.96
CA SER A 15 16.38 -0.20 -4.71
C SER A 15 14.93 0.11 -4.33
N SER A 16 13.94 -0.50 -4.94
CA SER A 16 12.52 -0.28 -4.63
C SER A 16 11.74 -1.58 -4.50
N TYR A 17 10.72 -1.56 -3.66
CA TYR A 17 9.83 -2.67 -3.44
C TYR A 17 8.38 -2.19 -3.43
N TRP A 18 7.59 -2.73 -4.32
CA TRP A 18 6.15 -2.52 -4.39
C TRP A 18 5.44 -3.65 -3.67
N TYR A 19 4.55 -3.32 -2.75
CA TYR A 19 3.68 -4.27 -2.09
C TYR A 19 2.25 -3.77 -2.12
N GLY A 20 1.31 -4.63 -2.44
CA GLY A 20 -0.07 -4.19 -2.50
C GLY A 20 -1.09 -5.27 -2.75
N SER A 21 -2.33 -4.82 -2.77
CA SER A 21 -3.56 -5.57 -2.99
C SER A 21 -4.06 -5.36 -4.40
N ILE A 22 -4.42 -6.45 -5.07
CA ILE A 22 -4.98 -6.46 -6.43
C ILE A 22 -6.35 -7.16 -6.37
N LEU A 23 -7.41 -6.39 -6.57
CA LEU A 23 -8.79 -6.89 -6.52
C LEU A 23 -9.51 -6.58 -7.84
N SER A 24 -10.06 -7.58 -8.51
CA SER A 24 -10.89 -7.35 -9.69
C SER A 24 -12.29 -6.85 -9.31
N ILE A 25 -12.94 -6.12 -10.23
CA ILE A 25 -14.31 -5.64 -10.00
C ILE A 25 -15.30 -6.81 -9.93
N GLU A 26 -15.05 -7.87 -10.69
CA GLU A 26 -15.87 -9.09 -10.70
C GLU A 26 -15.82 -9.73 -9.31
N LYS A 27 -14.61 -9.90 -8.77
CA LYS A 27 -14.43 -10.46 -7.43
C LYS A 27 -14.99 -9.55 -6.33
N ALA A 28 -14.84 -8.25 -6.46
CA ALA A 28 -15.44 -7.30 -5.53
C ALA A 28 -16.97 -7.40 -5.49
N LYS A 29 -17.60 -7.56 -6.67
CA LYS A 29 -19.06 -7.73 -6.77
C LYS A 29 -19.57 -9.08 -6.23
N GLU A 30 -18.76 -10.14 -6.33
CA GLU A 30 -19.09 -11.42 -5.68
C GLU A 30 -19.09 -11.29 -4.16
N LEU A 31 -18.12 -10.54 -3.60
CA LEU A 31 -17.99 -10.34 -2.17
C LEU A 31 -19.00 -9.31 -1.62
N ALA A 32 -19.29 -8.27 -2.40
CA ALA A 32 -20.21 -7.19 -2.01
C ALA A 32 -20.82 -6.54 -3.26
N THR A 33 -22.01 -6.98 -3.65
CA THR A 33 -22.67 -6.80 -4.95
C THR A 33 -22.69 -5.34 -5.48
N LEU A 34 -22.82 -4.34 -4.62
CA LEU A 34 -22.94 -2.93 -5.03
C LEU A 34 -21.65 -2.12 -4.84
N ASN A 35 -20.51 -2.78 -4.59
CA ASN A 35 -19.25 -2.11 -4.33
C ASN A 35 -18.29 -2.16 -5.53
N THR A 36 -17.41 -1.17 -5.59
CA THR A 36 -16.23 -1.21 -6.45
C THR A 36 -15.08 -1.91 -5.73
N ALA A 37 -14.07 -2.35 -6.48
CA ALA A 37 -12.89 -2.97 -5.89
C ALA A 37 -12.20 -2.03 -4.88
N THR A 38 -11.98 -0.76 -5.24
CA THR A 38 -11.33 0.23 -4.37
C THR A 38 -12.16 0.51 -3.12
N THR A 39 -13.48 0.67 -3.26
CA THR A 39 -14.36 0.90 -2.09
C THR A 39 -14.30 -0.27 -1.11
N LEU A 40 -14.31 -1.51 -1.63
CA LEU A 40 -14.22 -2.69 -0.78
C LEU A 40 -12.88 -2.79 -0.06
N GLN A 41 -11.76 -2.52 -0.76
CA GLN A 41 -10.43 -2.51 -0.17
C GLN A 41 -10.29 -1.45 0.95
N VAL A 42 -10.84 -0.25 0.74
CA VAL A 42 -10.84 0.82 1.77
C VAL A 42 -11.72 0.44 2.95
N ALA A 43 -12.93 -0.05 2.69
CA ALA A 43 -13.84 -0.49 3.76
C ALA A 43 -13.25 -1.66 4.57
N ALA A 44 -12.51 -2.56 3.93
CA ALA A 44 -11.80 -3.64 4.61
C ALA A 44 -10.75 -3.09 5.60
N GLY A 45 -10.01 -2.04 5.23
CA GLY A 45 -9.08 -1.39 6.14
C GLY A 45 -9.76 -0.84 7.39
N VAL A 46 -10.89 -0.15 7.23
CA VAL A 46 -11.69 0.35 8.37
C VAL A 46 -12.21 -0.80 9.23
N LEU A 47 -12.71 -1.86 8.60
CA LEU A 47 -13.18 -3.07 9.31
C LEU A 47 -12.06 -3.74 10.11
N SER A 48 -10.86 -3.81 9.55
CA SER A 48 -9.68 -4.36 10.22
C SER A 48 -9.38 -3.62 11.53
N GLY A 49 -9.30 -2.28 11.46
CA GLY A 49 -9.07 -1.45 12.65
C GLY A 49 -10.17 -1.62 13.69
N TYR A 50 -11.44 -1.67 13.25
CA TYR A 50 -12.57 -1.88 14.14
C TYR A 50 -12.51 -3.23 14.88
N LEU A 51 -12.26 -4.33 14.15
CA LEU A 51 -12.16 -5.66 14.74
C LEU A 51 -10.93 -5.78 15.67
N TRP A 52 -9.83 -5.14 15.29
CA TRP A 52 -8.63 -5.11 16.13
C TRP A 52 -8.91 -4.40 17.47
N ILE A 53 -9.57 -3.24 17.46
CA ILE A 53 -9.95 -2.52 18.69
C ILE A 53 -10.87 -3.36 19.58
N LEU A 54 -11.84 -4.04 18.99
CA LEU A 54 -12.75 -4.92 19.76
C LEU A 54 -12.00 -6.07 20.43
N SER A 55 -10.95 -6.58 19.81
CA SER A 55 -10.12 -7.65 20.39
C SER A 55 -9.05 -7.13 21.38
N HIS A 56 -8.82 -5.81 21.42
CA HIS A 56 -7.84 -5.16 22.29
C HIS A 56 -8.43 -4.00 23.10
N PRO A 57 -9.46 -4.25 23.94
CA PRO A 57 -10.23 -3.16 24.58
C PRO A 57 -9.42 -2.32 25.56
N SER A 58 -8.25 -2.79 25.98
CA SER A 58 -7.35 -2.10 26.92
C SER A 58 -6.17 -1.38 26.24
N ALA A 59 -6.12 -1.37 24.91
CA ALA A 59 -4.99 -0.80 24.17
C ALA A 59 -4.90 0.74 24.29
N GLY A 60 -5.99 1.42 24.65
CA GLY A 60 -6.01 2.87 24.75
C GLY A 60 -6.06 3.55 23.39
N ILE A 61 -5.40 4.69 23.25
CA ILE A 61 -5.28 5.43 21.98
C ILE A 61 -4.01 4.90 21.28
N ILE A 62 -4.19 4.37 20.09
CA ILE A 62 -3.11 3.82 19.27
C ILE A 62 -3.25 4.29 17.83
N GLU A 63 -2.15 4.30 17.09
CA GLU A 63 -2.11 4.58 15.67
C GLU A 63 -2.07 3.28 14.85
N ALA A 64 -2.33 3.35 13.56
CA ALA A 64 -2.42 2.17 12.71
C ALA A 64 -1.09 1.37 12.65
N GLU A 65 0.04 2.08 12.73
CA GLU A 65 1.40 1.49 12.77
C GLU A 65 1.71 0.72 14.04
N ASP A 66 0.99 0.98 15.13
CA ASP A 66 1.14 0.27 16.41
C ASP A 66 0.31 -1.02 16.46
N MET A 67 -0.56 -1.23 15.49
CA MET A 67 -1.37 -2.45 15.40
C MET A 67 -0.53 -3.59 14.86
N ASP A 68 -0.73 -4.79 15.42
CA ASP A 68 -0.18 -6.01 14.83
C ASP A 68 -0.78 -6.25 13.44
N HIS A 69 0.04 -6.06 12.40
CA HIS A 69 -0.39 -6.12 11.01
C HIS A 69 -0.82 -7.54 10.58
N GLU A 70 -0.24 -8.60 11.15
CA GLU A 70 -0.64 -9.98 10.84
C GLU A 70 -2.04 -10.27 11.37
N VAL A 71 -2.32 -9.83 12.59
CA VAL A 71 -3.66 -9.92 13.18
C VAL A 71 -4.64 -9.08 12.38
N ALA A 72 -4.30 -7.83 12.08
CA ALA A 72 -5.15 -6.93 11.32
C ALA A 72 -5.47 -7.49 9.91
N LEU A 73 -4.48 -7.99 9.19
CA LEU A 73 -4.67 -8.61 7.87
C LEU A 73 -5.48 -9.91 7.94
N SER A 74 -5.38 -10.68 9.01
CA SER A 74 -6.15 -11.92 9.15
C SER A 74 -7.66 -11.68 9.09
N TYR A 75 -8.14 -10.54 9.57
CA TYR A 75 -9.56 -10.18 9.52
C TYR A 75 -10.08 -9.85 8.13
N ILE A 76 -9.23 -9.35 7.25
CA ILE A 76 -9.66 -8.72 6.00
C ILE A 76 -9.06 -9.32 4.72
N SER A 77 -8.15 -10.28 4.83
CA SER A 77 -7.45 -10.85 3.67
C SER A 77 -8.39 -11.30 2.54
N GLN A 78 -9.55 -11.84 2.89
CA GLN A 78 -10.57 -12.27 1.93
C GLN A 78 -11.15 -11.13 1.06
N TYR A 79 -11.07 -9.86 1.53
CA TYR A 79 -11.61 -8.68 0.83
C TYR A 79 -10.55 -7.92 0.03
N LEU A 80 -9.28 -8.30 0.16
CA LEU A 80 -8.17 -7.57 -0.46
C LEU A 80 -7.79 -8.11 -1.85
N GLY A 81 -8.25 -9.33 -2.19
CA GLY A 81 -7.79 -10.02 -3.39
C GLY A 81 -6.36 -10.54 -3.23
N GLU A 82 -5.59 -10.53 -4.32
CA GLU A 82 -4.19 -10.98 -4.28
C GLU A 82 -3.29 -9.95 -3.62
N LEU A 83 -2.59 -10.35 -2.57
CA LEU A 83 -1.50 -9.56 -1.98
C LEU A 83 -0.19 -9.96 -2.66
N LYS A 84 0.50 -8.99 -3.24
CA LYS A 84 1.71 -9.24 -4.02
C LYS A 84 2.80 -8.23 -3.74
N GLY A 85 4.03 -8.73 -3.58
CA GLY A 85 5.23 -7.93 -3.47
C GLY A 85 6.15 -8.13 -4.67
N VAL A 86 6.72 -7.04 -5.19
CA VAL A 86 7.63 -7.07 -6.35
C VAL A 86 8.78 -6.11 -6.13
N TYR A 87 10.00 -6.61 -6.25
CA TYR A 87 11.18 -5.76 -6.33
C TYR A 87 11.30 -5.14 -7.72
N SER A 88 11.79 -3.91 -7.76
CA SER A 88 12.04 -3.16 -8.98
C SER A 88 13.37 -2.41 -8.88
N ASP A 89 14.06 -2.28 -9.98
CA ASP A 89 15.24 -1.45 -10.11
C ASP A 89 14.91 0.02 -10.41
N TRP A 90 13.63 0.39 -10.31
CA TRP A 90 13.17 1.75 -10.49
C TRP A 90 13.77 2.67 -9.42
N ASN A 91 14.19 3.85 -9.84
CA ASN A 91 14.54 4.97 -8.98
C ASN A 91 14.11 6.29 -9.67
N PRO A 92 14.02 7.39 -8.93
CA PRO A 92 13.50 8.65 -9.46
C PRO A 92 14.38 9.32 -10.50
N THR A 93 15.65 8.94 -10.61
CA THR A 93 16.59 9.49 -11.59
C THR A 93 16.57 8.76 -12.93
N LYS A 94 16.05 7.52 -12.96
CA LYS A 94 15.92 6.75 -14.20
C LYS A 94 14.90 7.39 -15.13
N ASN A 95 15.35 7.72 -16.33
CA ASN A 95 14.51 8.31 -17.39
C ASN A 95 13.90 9.69 -17.01
N ASN A 96 14.43 10.37 -16.00
CA ASN A 96 14.01 11.72 -15.69
C ASN A 96 15.01 12.71 -16.30
N PRO A 97 14.61 13.51 -17.31
CA PRO A 97 15.50 14.47 -17.96
C PRO A 97 15.86 15.69 -17.08
N GLY A 98 15.29 15.80 -15.88
CA GLY A 98 15.45 16.98 -15.02
C GLY A 98 14.74 18.18 -15.60
N THR A 99 13.59 18.53 -15.07
CA THR A 99 12.80 19.63 -15.64
C THR A 99 13.21 20.98 -15.05
N PHE A 100 13.58 21.06 -13.79
CA PHE A 100 13.84 22.32 -13.07
C PHE A 100 15.02 22.31 -12.11
N SER A 101 15.62 21.19 -11.82
CA SER A 101 16.76 21.06 -10.89
C SER A 101 17.78 20.06 -11.39
N ALA A 102 19.03 20.24 -10.99
CA ALA A 102 20.08 19.26 -11.25
C ALA A 102 19.76 17.96 -10.50
N ILE A 103 19.67 16.86 -11.25
CA ILE A 103 19.46 15.52 -10.69
C ILE A 103 20.79 14.98 -10.22
N ASP A 104 20.85 14.55 -8.97
CA ASP A 104 21.98 13.79 -8.42
C ASP A 104 21.76 12.28 -8.69
N SER A 105 22.42 11.78 -9.74
CA SER A 105 22.33 10.37 -10.12
C SER A 105 23.11 9.44 -9.19
N ASP A 106 24.10 9.96 -8.46
CA ASP A 106 24.90 9.17 -7.53
C ASP A 106 24.18 8.95 -6.21
N SER A 107 23.21 9.84 -5.92
CA SER A 107 22.36 9.77 -4.73
C SER A 107 20.87 9.82 -5.11
N PRO A 108 20.36 8.82 -5.82
CA PRO A 108 19.04 8.86 -6.46
C PRO A 108 17.87 9.06 -5.51
N TRP A 109 18.04 8.73 -4.23
CA TRP A 109 16.98 8.80 -3.22
C TRP A 109 16.95 10.12 -2.43
N LEU A 110 17.78 11.11 -2.80
CA LEU A 110 17.69 12.44 -2.19
C LEU A 110 16.33 13.10 -2.52
N PHE A 111 15.75 13.75 -1.52
CA PHE A 111 14.47 14.45 -1.65
C PHE A 111 14.47 15.47 -2.81
N SER A 112 15.61 16.13 -3.05
CA SER A 112 15.76 17.07 -4.18
C SER A 112 15.47 16.46 -5.55
N ASN A 113 15.64 15.15 -5.71
CA ASN A 113 15.34 14.45 -6.98
C ASN A 113 13.84 14.20 -7.20
N PHE A 114 12.99 14.48 -6.21
CA PHE A 114 11.53 14.34 -6.28
C PHE A 114 10.81 15.69 -6.41
N VAL A 115 11.54 16.80 -6.29
CA VAL A 115 10.95 18.14 -6.42
C VAL A 115 10.82 18.48 -7.91
N LEU A 116 9.59 18.81 -8.32
CA LEU A 116 9.23 19.22 -9.69
C LEU A 116 9.42 20.73 -9.87
#